data_4ec2a95d1af3d34471fd906ce8439a29
#
_entry.id   4ec2a95d1af3d34471fd906ce8439a29
#
_cell.length_a   1.000
_cell.length_b   1.000
_cell.length_c   1.000
_cell.angle_alpha   90.00
_cell.angle_beta   90.00
_cell.angle_gamma   90.00
#
_symmetry.space_group_name_H-M   'P 1'
#
loop_
_entity.id
_entity.type
_entity.pdbx_description
1 polymer ?
#
loop_
_entity_poly.entity_id
_entity_poly.type
_entity_poly.pdbx_seq_one_letter_code
_entity_poly.pdbx_strand_id
1 'polypeptide(L)'
;RRRARSGGATGYNFWIMSLKRRYLILTVCLTIALLFLGYPIYVIRPFRHQGPTELQVALLVMRFRGIVEVAAAGVAVTIAMGAWRRVGVVALAAMSILFAGLSRVNIYEKMFHPIMKINFGAAADSKLDGDEKVIAIATGESARAYPIRSISYHHIVNDVLDGVPVAATY
;
A
#
# COMPACT_ATOMS: atom_id res chain seq x y z
N ARG A 1 37.25 -11.11 -53.94
CA ARG A 1 37.34 -11.25 -52.46
C ARG A 1 36.03 -10.69 -51.86
N ARG A 2 35.08 -11.58 -51.56
CA ARG A 2 33.88 -11.25 -50.80
C ARG A 2 34.23 -11.21 -49.31
N ARG A 3 34.11 -10.04 -48.68
CA ARG A 3 34.18 -9.93 -47.22
C ARG A 3 32.86 -10.44 -46.64
N ALA A 4 32.91 -11.53 -45.88
CA ALA A 4 31.84 -11.99 -45.02
C ALA A 4 31.63 -10.91 -43.95
N ARG A 5 30.43 -10.31 -43.86
CA ARG A 5 29.98 -9.54 -42.70
C ARG A 5 29.58 -10.53 -41.62
N SER A 6 30.41 -10.61 -40.62
CA SER A 6 30.14 -11.31 -39.37
C SER A 6 28.85 -10.77 -38.71
N GLY A 7 28.04 -11.72 -38.24
CA GLY A 7 26.75 -11.48 -37.65
C GLY A 7 26.79 -10.50 -36.49
N GLY A 8 25.98 -9.46 -36.63
CA GLY A 8 25.64 -8.57 -35.54
C GLY A 8 24.70 -9.29 -34.59
N ALA A 9 25.02 -9.18 -33.30
CA ALA A 9 24.24 -9.65 -32.20
C ALA A 9 22.74 -9.32 -32.37
N THR A 10 21.88 -10.30 -32.11
CA THR A 10 20.43 -10.16 -32.02
C THR A 10 20.09 -9.27 -30.83
N GLY A 11 20.27 -7.94 -30.97
CA GLY A 11 19.61 -6.98 -30.11
C GLY A 11 18.11 -7.15 -30.33
N TYR A 12 17.43 -7.64 -29.32
CA TYR A 12 15.96 -7.67 -29.32
C TYR A 12 15.47 -6.24 -29.57
N ASN A 13 15.07 -5.96 -30.81
CA ASN A 13 14.53 -4.68 -31.18
C ASN A 13 13.16 -4.54 -30.53
N PHE A 14 13.12 -4.05 -29.29
CA PHE A 14 11.92 -3.71 -28.54
C PHE A 14 10.91 -2.87 -29.38
N TRP A 15 11.43 -2.09 -30.32
CA TRP A 15 10.66 -1.26 -31.25
C TRP A 15 9.86 -2.05 -32.29
N ILE A 16 10.22 -3.32 -32.54
CA ILE A 16 9.56 -4.19 -33.55
C ILE A 16 8.41 -5.01 -32.92
N MET A 17 8.11 -4.80 -31.64
CA MET A 17 7.05 -5.54 -30.97
C MET A 17 5.68 -5.31 -31.64
N SER A 18 4.98 -6.41 -31.95
CA SER A 18 3.65 -6.34 -32.57
C SER A 18 2.63 -5.64 -31.67
N LEU A 19 1.63 -5.01 -32.27
CA LEU A 19 0.59 -4.28 -31.52
C LEU A 19 -0.16 -5.21 -30.55
N LYS A 20 -0.44 -6.45 -30.94
CA LYS A 20 -1.07 -7.45 -30.06
C LYS A 20 -0.24 -7.72 -28.78
N ARG A 21 1.08 -7.84 -28.90
CA ARG A 21 1.95 -8.05 -27.75
C ARG A 21 1.97 -6.83 -26.83
N ARG A 22 1.92 -5.61 -27.38
CA ARG A 22 1.85 -4.36 -26.58
C ARG A 22 0.60 -4.33 -25.73
N TYR A 23 -0.55 -4.62 -26.33
CA TYR A 23 -1.81 -4.70 -25.58
C TYR A 23 -1.79 -5.81 -24.52
N LEU A 24 -1.28 -6.99 -24.85
CA LEU A 24 -1.18 -8.09 -23.89
C LEU A 24 -0.34 -7.69 -22.66
N ILE A 25 0.84 -7.14 -22.87
CA ILE A 25 1.72 -6.76 -21.75
C ILE A 25 1.08 -5.64 -20.91
N LEU A 26 0.48 -4.63 -21.55
CA LEU A 26 -0.20 -3.56 -20.83
C LEU A 26 -1.43 -4.05 -20.05
N THR A 27 -2.18 -5.01 -20.61
CA THR A 27 -3.29 -5.65 -19.88
C THR A 27 -2.77 -6.38 -18.65
N VAL A 28 -1.64 -7.09 -18.76
CA VAL A 28 -1.00 -7.74 -17.61
C VAL A 28 -0.56 -6.70 -16.56
N CYS A 29 0.07 -5.60 -16.98
CA CYS A 29 0.46 -4.51 -16.06
C CYS A 29 -0.77 -3.91 -15.35
N LEU A 30 -1.85 -3.66 -16.07
CA LEU A 30 -3.10 -3.16 -15.50
C LEU A 30 -3.72 -4.15 -14.52
N THR A 31 -3.76 -5.44 -14.89
CA THR A 31 -4.28 -6.49 -14.00
C THR A 31 -3.48 -6.58 -12.71
N ILE A 32 -2.15 -6.51 -12.79
CA ILE A 32 -1.29 -6.47 -11.61
C ILE A 32 -1.63 -5.26 -10.74
N ALA A 33 -1.71 -4.05 -11.32
CA ALA A 33 -2.03 -2.84 -10.58
C ALA A 33 -3.40 -2.94 -9.90
N LEU A 34 -4.42 -3.47 -10.57
CA LEU A 34 -5.76 -3.68 -10.02
C LEU A 34 -5.77 -4.72 -8.89
N LEU A 35 -5.02 -5.81 -9.02
CA LEU A 35 -4.92 -6.83 -7.98
C LEU A 35 -4.20 -6.29 -6.74
N PHE A 36 -3.10 -5.56 -6.92
CA PHE A 36 -2.34 -4.98 -5.82
C PHE A 36 -3.10 -3.85 -5.11
N LEU A 37 -3.98 -3.14 -5.82
CA LEU A 37 -4.91 -2.18 -5.22
C LEU A 37 -6.09 -2.89 -4.52
N GLY A 38 -6.75 -3.80 -5.20
CA GLY A 38 -8.04 -4.34 -4.77
C GLY A 38 -7.94 -5.45 -3.73
N TYR A 39 -6.90 -6.30 -3.79
CA TYR A 39 -6.81 -7.44 -2.89
C TYR A 39 -6.67 -7.05 -1.40
N PRO A 40 -5.80 -6.10 -1.00
CA PRO A 40 -5.75 -5.63 0.38
C PRO A 40 -7.08 -5.03 0.85
N ILE A 41 -7.75 -4.22 0.01
CA ILE A 41 -9.06 -3.64 0.32
C ILE A 41 -10.11 -4.74 0.50
N TYR A 42 -10.08 -5.76 -0.35
CA TYR A 42 -10.99 -6.90 -0.24
C TYR A 42 -10.81 -7.67 1.08
N VAL A 43 -9.57 -7.89 1.53
CA VAL A 43 -9.28 -8.62 2.76
C VAL A 43 -9.68 -7.83 4.01
N ILE A 44 -9.42 -6.50 4.03
CA ILE A 44 -9.62 -5.65 5.22
C ILE A 44 -11.05 -5.10 5.33
N ARG A 45 -11.96 -5.45 4.41
CA ARG A 45 -13.33 -4.92 4.45
C ARG A 45 -14.04 -5.27 5.77
N PRO A 46 -14.85 -4.33 6.33
CA PRO A 46 -15.53 -4.53 7.61
C PRO A 46 -16.56 -5.68 7.55
N PHE A 47 -16.88 -6.23 8.72
CA PHE A 47 -17.90 -7.27 8.92
C PHE A 47 -17.62 -8.62 8.25
N ARG A 48 -16.40 -8.84 7.77
CA ARG A 48 -15.98 -10.14 7.26
C ARG A 48 -14.97 -10.79 8.19
N HIS A 49 -15.16 -12.09 8.43
CA HIS A 49 -14.13 -12.89 9.09
C HIS A 49 -12.87 -12.96 8.21
N GLN A 50 -11.73 -12.61 8.78
CA GLN A 50 -10.44 -12.61 8.10
C GLN A 50 -9.67 -13.88 8.51
N GLY A 51 -9.34 -14.72 7.54
CA GLY A 51 -8.51 -15.89 7.79
C GLY A 51 -7.02 -15.53 7.87
N PRO A 52 -6.21 -16.28 8.66
CA PRO A 52 -4.78 -16.04 8.78
C PRO A 52 -4.04 -16.05 7.42
N THR A 53 -4.40 -16.96 6.54
CA THR A 53 -3.80 -17.09 5.21
C THR A 53 -4.13 -15.89 4.32
N GLU A 54 -5.39 -15.43 4.31
CA GLU A 54 -5.79 -14.25 3.53
C GLU A 54 -5.01 -13.02 3.98
N LEU A 55 -4.84 -12.85 5.30
CA LEU A 55 -4.09 -11.74 5.87
C LEU A 55 -2.61 -11.82 5.53
N GLN A 56 -1.99 -13.01 5.61
CA GLN A 56 -0.59 -13.21 5.22
C GLN A 56 -0.36 -12.83 3.75
N VAL A 57 -1.23 -13.27 2.85
CA VAL A 57 -1.15 -12.91 1.42
C VAL A 57 -1.31 -11.40 1.22
N ALA A 58 -2.25 -10.75 1.92
CA ALA A 58 -2.42 -9.30 1.85
C ALA A 58 -1.15 -8.56 2.32
N LEU A 59 -0.52 -9.01 3.41
CA LEU A 59 0.74 -8.43 3.89
C LEU A 59 1.89 -8.62 2.89
N LEU A 60 1.99 -9.78 2.24
CA LEU A 60 2.97 -10.02 1.18
C LEU A 60 2.74 -9.10 -0.02
N VAL A 61 1.49 -8.95 -0.47
CA VAL A 61 1.12 -8.02 -1.53
C VAL A 61 1.53 -6.59 -1.15
N MET A 62 1.23 -6.14 0.05
CA MET A 62 1.61 -4.80 0.53
C MET A 62 3.13 -4.63 0.61
N ARG A 63 3.87 -5.66 1.05
CA ARG A 63 5.34 -5.64 1.14
C ARG A 63 6.00 -5.46 -0.23
N PHE A 64 5.55 -6.18 -1.25
CA PHE A 64 6.16 -6.16 -2.58
C PHE A 64 5.52 -5.14 -3.53
N ARG A 65 4.40 -4.54 -3.15
CA ARG A 65 3.64 -3.58 -3.95
C ARG A 65 4.53 -2.54 -4.62
N GLY A 66 5.41 -1.90 -3.85
CA GLY A 66 6.25 -0.83 -4.37
C GLY A 66 7.15 -1.25 -5.53
N ILE A 67 7.83 -2.38 -5.39
CA ILE A 67 8.77 -2.88 -6.40
C ILE A 67 8.02 -3.33 -7.65
N VAL A 68 6.95 -4.11 -7.45
CA VAL A 68 6.18 -4.68 -8.57
C VAL A 68 5.50 -3.59 -9.39
N GLU A 69 4.90 -2.60 -8.74
CA GLU A 69 4.18 -1.52 -9.42
C GLU A 69 5.12 -0.54 -10.13
N VAL A 70 6.26 -0.22 -9.54
CA VAL A 70 7.28 0.59 -10.21
C VAL A 70 7.81 -0.12 -11.46
N ALA A 71 8.06 -1.42 -11.38
CA ALA A 71 8.47 -2.22 -12.52
C ALA A 71 7.38 -2.25 -13.60
N ALA A 72 6.13 -2.51 -13.24
CA ALA A 72 4.99 -2.53 -14.16
C ALA A 72 4.77 -1.15 -14.82
N ALA A 73 4.84 -0.06 -14.05
CA ALA A 73 4.74 1.29 -14.57
C ALA A 73 5.89 1.62 -15.54
N GLY A 74 7.13 1.24 -15.22
CA GLY A 74 8.28 1.40 -16.10
C GLY A 74 8.09 0.68 -17.45
N VAL A 75 7.58 -0.55 -17.42
CA VAL A 75 7.23 -1.31 -18.63
C VAL A 75 6.13 -0.59 -19.42
N ALA A 76 5.08 -0.12 -18.73
CA ALA A 76 3.97 0.58 -19.37
C ALA A 76 4.43 1.88 -20.05
N VAL A 77 5.28 2.68 -19.41
CA VAL A 77 5.88 3.89 -19.97
C VAL A 77 6.69 3.56 -21.22
N THR A 78 7.57 2.56 -21.14
CA THR A 78 8.43 2.18 -22.27
C THR A 78 7.61 1.74 -23.50
N ILE A 79 6.52 0.98 -23.28
CA ILE A 79 5.62 0.55 -24.35
C ILE A 79 4.87 1.75 -24.94
N ALA A 80 4.40 2.68 -24.10
CA ALA A 80 3.70 3.89 -24.54
C ALA A 80 4.61 4.78 -25.39
N MET A 81 5.85 4.99 -24.97
CA MET A 81 6.85 5.74 -25.74
C MET A 81 7.11 5.14 -27.13
N GLY A 82 7.18 3.80 -27.22
CA GLY A 82 7.35 3.10 -28.49
C GLY A 82 6.11 3.06 -29.38
N ALA A 83 4.96 3.55 -28.91
CA ALA A 83 3.70 3.57 -29.65
C ALA A 83 2.83 4.80 -29.32
N TRP A 84 3.46 5.94 -29.07
CA TRP A 84 2.81 7.17 -28.61
C TRP A 84 1.68 7.68 -29.52
N ARG A 85 1.74 7.37 -30.84
CA ARG A 85 0.67 7.69 -31.80
C ARG A 85 -0.55 6.74 -31.71
N ARG A 86 -0.48 5.68 -30.92
CA ARG A 86 -1.56 4.71 -30.75
C ARG A 86 -2.33 5.02 -29.48
N VAL A 87 -3.41 5.78 -29.59
CA VAL A 87 -4.22 6.28 -28.46
C VAL A 87 -4.61 5.13 -27.50
N GLY A 88 -5.04 3.98 -28.01
CA GLY A 88 -5.41 2.83 -27.14
C GLY A 88 -4.23 2.28 -26.32
N VAL A 89 -3.01 2.27 -26.88
CA VAL A 89 -1.80 1.84 -26.12
C VAL A 89 -1.48 2.85 -25.04
N VAL A 90 -1.51 4.14 -25.36
CA VAL A 90 -1.23 5.22 -24.40
C VAL A 90 -2.29 5.24 -23.28
N ALA A 91 -3.56 5.11 -23.63
CA ALA A 91 -4.65 5.07 -22.67
C ALA A 91 -4.50 3.89 -21.68
N LEU A 92 -4.22 2.68 -22.20
CA LEU A 92 -4.04 1.50 -21.35
C LEU A 92 -2.80 1.62 -20.43
N ALA A 93 -1.71 2.20 -20.95
CA ALA A 93 -0.52 2.49 -20.15
C ALA A 93 -0.82 3.53 -19.06
N ALA A 94 -1.52 4.60 -19.39
CA ALA A 94 -1.94 5.62 -18.44
C ALA A 94 -2.83 5.05 -17.34
N MET A 95 -3.78 4.18 -17.68
CA MET A 95 -4.61 3.48 -16.69
C MET A 95 -3.77 2.60 -15.77
N SER A 96 -2.81 1.84 -16.31
CA SER A 96 -1.92 1.00 -15.51
C SER A 96 -1.12 1.82 -14.49
N ILE A 97 -0.57 2.96 -14.92
CA ILE A 97 0.19 3.88 -14.07
C ILE A 97 -0.73 4.54 -13.02
N LEU A 98 -1.93 4.95 -13.42
CA LEU A 98 -2.91 5.54 -12.51
C LEU A 98 -3.26 4.59 -11.37
N PHE A 99 -3.61 3.35 -11.67
CA PHE A 99 -3.97 2.37 -10.65
C PHE A 99 -2.77 1.95 -9.79
N ALA A 100 -1.57 1.86 -10.36
CA ALA A 100 -0.35 1.67 -9.61
C ALA A 100 -0.08 2.85 -8.65
N GLY A 101 -0.35 4.09 -9.06
CA GLY A 101 -0.27 5.27 -8.20
C GLY A 101 -1.33 5.28 -7.10
N LEU A 102 -2.57 4.96 -7.43
CA LEU A 102 -3.66 4.89 -6.45
C LEU A 102 -3.41 3.84 -5.37
N SER A 103 -2.80 2.72 -5.71
CA SER A 103 -2.46 1.68 -4.75
C SER A 103 -1.47 2.15 -3.67
N ARG A 104 -0.69 3.21 -3.93
CA ARG A 104 0.25 3.81 -2.97
C ARG A 104 -0.45 4.66 -1.92
N VAL A 105 -1.69 5.05 -2.16
CA VAL A 105 -2.47 5.84 -1.21
C VAL A 105 -2.95 4.91 -0.09
N ASN A 106 -2.50 5.18 1.13
CA ASN A 106 -3.03 4.50 2.31
C ASN A 106 -4.33 5.21 2.75
N ILE A 107 -5.46 4.67 2.31
CA ILE A 107 -6.79 5.22 2.64
C ILE A 107 -7.01 5.17 4.16
N TYR A 108 -6.51 4.13 4.82
CA TYR A 108 -6.70 3.96 6.27
C TYR A 108 -5.96 5.03 7.08
N GLU A 109 -4.73 5.41 6.71
CA GLU A 109 -4.03 6.52 7.34
C GLU A 109 -4.76 7.87 7.18
N LYS A 110 -5.48 8.03 6.07
CA LYS A 110 -6.28 9.22 5.82
C LYS A 110 -7.62 9.21 6.56
N MET A 111 -8.21 8.04 6.74
CA MET A 111 -9.47 7.87 7.48
C MET A 111 -9.25 7.92 8.99
N PHE A 112 -8.23 7.24 9.48
CA PHE A 112 -7.89 7.16 10.88
C PHE A 112 -6.76 8.14 11.13
N HIS A 113 -7.06 9.29 11.71
CA HIS A 113 -6.06 10.31 12.04
C HIS A 113 -5.20 9.81 13.21
N PRO A 114 -4.05 9.16 12.97
CA PRO A 114 -3.24 8.62 14.06
C PRO A 114 -2.73 9.74 14.95
N ILE A 115 -2.73 9.53 16.25
CA ILE A 115 -2.15 10.46 17.20
C ILE A 115 -0.62 10.41 17.04
N MET A 116 -0.04 11.45 16.46
CA MET A 116 1.40 11.55 16.23
C MET A 116 2.20 11.94 17.48
N LYS A 117 1.55 12.64 18.42
CA LYS A 117 2.13 13.02 19.72
C LYS A 117 1.07 12.83 20.80
N ILE A 118 1.39 12.00 21.76
CA ILE A 118 0.54 11.77 22.91
C ILE A 118 1.01 12.70 24.02
N ASN A 119 0.10 13.51 24.55
CA ASN A 119 0.34 14.34 25.73
C ASN A 119 -0.33 13.65 26.91
N PHE A 120 0.47 13.12 27.83
CA PHE A 120 -0.02 12.57 29.07
C PHE A 120 0.00 13.64 30.17
N GLY A 121 -1.08 13.72 30.95
CA GLY A 121 -1.18 14.50 32.18
C GLY A 121 -1.04 13.59 33.39
N ALA A 122 -0.78 14.17 34.57
CA ALA A 122 -0.86 13.43 35.81
C ALA A 122 -2.32 13.00 36.08
N ALA A 123 -2.51 11.81 36.65
CA ALA A 123 -3.85 11.30 36.96
C ALA A 123 -4.64 12.22 37.89
N ALA A 124 -3.93 12.90 38.81
CA ALA A 124 -4.55 13.87 39.74
C ALA A 124 -5.13 15.11 39.04
N ASP A 125 -4.57 15.48 37.88
CA ASP A 125 -5.03 16.64 37.09
C ASP A 125 -6.03 16.25 35.99
N SER A 126 -6.46 14.99 36.00
CA SER A 126 -7.40 14.47 35.01
C SER A 126 -8.75 15.15 35.13
N LYS A 127 -9.31 15.60 34.00
CA LYS A 127 -10.65 16.17 33.89
C LYS A 127 -11.67 15.12 33.38
N LEU A 128 -11.34 13.83 33.50
CA LEU A 128 -12.25 12.76 33.14
C LEU A 128 -13.36 12.65 34.17
N ASP A 129 -14.58 12.41 33.69
CA ASP A 129 -15.71 12.11 34.56
C ASP A 129 -15.49 10.75 35.24
N GLY A 130 -16.03 10.58 36.47
CA GLY A 130 -15.78 9.36 37.24
C GLY A 130 -16.32 8.05 36.63
N ASP A 131 -17.24 8.16 35.68
CA ASP A 131 -17.85 7.06 34.93
C ASP A 131 -17.21 6.86 33.52
N GLU A 132 -16.24 7.70 33.14
CA GLU A 132 -15.62 7.60 31.85
C GLU A 132 -14.74 6.34 31.74
N LYS A 133 -14.98 5.56 30.68
CA LYS A 133 -14.27 4.32 30.44
C LYS A 133 -12.86 4.58 29.89
N VAL A 134 -11.88 3.88 30.46
CA VAL A 134 -10.48 3.96 30.02
C VAL A 134 -9.91 2.57 29.75
N ILE A 135 -8.95 2.49 28.85
CA ILE A 135 -8.06 1.33 28.73
C ILE A 135 -6.87 1.62 29.62
N ALA A 136 -6.69 0.87 30.70
CA ALA A 136 -5.56 1.00 31.61
C ALA A 136 -4.52 -0.09 31.29
N ILE A 137 -3.26 0.31 31.18
CA ILE A 137 -2.13 -0.58 30.98
C ILE A 137 -1.08 -0.26 32.05
N ALA A 138 -0.61 -1.31 32.71
CA ALA A 138 0.48 -1.21 33.70
C ALA A 138 1.61 -2.15 33.30
N THR A 139 2.84 -1.67 33.37
CA THR A 139 4.08 -2.44 33.16
C THR A 139 5.10 -1.98 34.19
N GLY A 140 5.65 -2.92 34.98
CA GLY A 140 6.62 -2.53 36.02
C GLY A 140 6.03 -1.55 37.04
N GLU A 141 6.67 -0.38 37.14
CA GLU A 141 6.23 0.69 38.04
C GLU A 141 5.39 1.78 37.35
N SER A 142 5.21 1.66 36.03
CA SER A 142 4.49 2.64 35.24
C SER A 142 3.09 2.16 34.88
N ALA A 143 2.12 3.08 34.90
CA ALA A 143 0.76 2.84 34.44
C ALA A 143 0.26 4.01 33.59
N ARG A 144 -0.52 3.71 32.57
CA ARG A 144 -1.20 4.71 31.73
C ARG A 144 -2.64 4.35 31.50
N ALA A 145 -3.48 5.37 31.43
CA ALA A 145 -4.88 5.25 31.09
C ALA A 145 -5.17 5.99 29.79
N TYR A 146 -5.84 5.34 28.89
CA TYR A 146 -6.22 5.87 27.59
C TYR A 146 -7.75 6.00 27.56
N PRO A 147 -8.33 7.22 27.58
CA PRO A 147 -9.78 7.40 27.55
C PRO A 147 -10.36 6.86 26.24
N ILE A 148 -11.37 5.99 26.35
CA ILE A 148 -12.01 5.35 25.18
C ILE A 148 -12.60 6.42 24.25
N ARG A 149 -13.19 7.48 24.81
CA ARG A 149 -13.74 8.60 24.05
C ARG A 149 -12.70 9.24 23.11
N SER A 150 -11.45 9.38 23.58
CA SER A 150 -10.36 9.92 22.75
C SER A 150 -9.87 8.90 21.71
N ILE A 151 -9.75 7.62 22.09
CA ILE A 151 -9.29 6.57 21.17
C ILE A 151 -10.34 6.28 20.10
N SER A 152 -11.63 6.35 20.40
CA SER A 152 -12.70 6.05 19.45
C SER A 152 -12.67 6.91 18.18
N TYR A 153 -12.07 8.10 18.26
CA TYR A 153 -11.85 8.96 17.10
C TYR A 153 -10.56 8.60 16.32
N HIS A 154 -9.53 8.12 17.02
CA HIS A 154 -8.24 7.83 16.44
C HIS A 154 -8.01 6.34 16.17
N HIS A 155 -8.81 5.48 16.79
CA HIS A 155 -8.82 4.00 16.73
C HIS A 155 -7.54 3.30 17.22
N ILE A 156 -6.37 3.91 17.07
CA ILE A 156 -5.09 3.33 17.48
C ILE A 156 -4.22 4.42 18.11
N VAL A 157 -3.69 4.10 19.27
CA VAL A 157 -2.67 4.90 19.97
C VAL A 157 -1.43 4.05 20.13
N ASN A 158 -0.33 4.43 19.49
CA ASN A 158 0.97 3.78 19.65
C ASN A 158 1.77 4.52 20.71
N ASP A 159 2.24 3.79 21.70
CA ASP A 159 3.00 4.32 22.85
C ASP A 159 4.16 3.40 23.21
N VAL A 160 5.03 3.88 24.10
CA VAL A 160 6.10 3.10 24.73
C VAL A 160 5.99 3.29 26.23
N LEU A 161 5.75 2.22 26.98
CA LEU A 161 5.63 2.21 28.43
C LEU A 161 6.77 1.36 29.01
N ASP A 162 7.66 1.97 29.80
CA ASP A 162 8.88 1.33 30.34
C ASP A 162 9.72 0.61 29.28
N GLY A 163 9.88 1.22 28.10
CA GLY A 163 10.62 0.63 26.98
C GLY A 163 9.85 -0.45 26.21
N VAL A 164 8.64 -0.80 26.64
CA VAL A 164 7.78 -1.78 25.96
C VAL A 164 6.85 -1.06 24.97
N PRO A 165 6.89 -1.41 23.67
CA PRO A 165 5.92 -0.88 22.69
C PRO A 165 4.51 -1.34 23.02
N VAL A 166 3.57 -0.40 23.05
CA VAL A 166 2.16 -0.62 23.37
C VAL A 166 1.31 -0.04 22.25
N ALA A 167 0.30 -0.78 21.82
CA ALA A 167 -0.75 -0.31 20.93
C ALA A 167 -2.10 -0.42 21.64
N ALA A 168 -2.67 0.70 22.06
CA ALA A 168 -4.03 0.75 22.60
C ALA A 168 -5.03 0.94 21.46
N THR A 169 -6.01 0.05 21.36
CA THR A 169 -7.02 0.06 20.28
C THR A 169 -8.42 -0.05 20.84
N TYR A 170 -9.35 0.62 20.15
CA TYR A 170 -10.79 0.57 20.46
C TYR A 170 -11.62 0.60 19.18
#